data_a53a0dc6b68c7d73d87c326d4034a07c
#
_entry.id   a53a0dc6b68c7d73d87c326d4034a07c
#
_cell.length_a   1.000
_cell.length_b   1.000
_cell.length_c   1.000
_cell.angle_alpha   90.00
_cell.angle_beta   90.00
_cell.angle_gamma   90.00
#
_symmetry.space_group_name_H-M   'P 1'
#
loop_
_entity.id
_entity.type
_entity.pdbx_description
1 polymer ?
#
loop_
_entity_poly.entity_id
_entity_poly.type
_entity_poly.pdbx_seq_one_letter_code
_entity_poly.pdbx_strand_id
1 'polypeptide(L)'
;MALKRKNLARQAGFTLLELMVVIVILGVLASMVVPNLMGNKEKADTQKATSDIVALEGSLDMYKLDNHRYPTTEQGLQALVTKPEIAPIPNGYRTDGYIRRLPQDPW
;
A
#
# COMPACT_ATOMS: atom_id res chain seq x y z
N MET A 1 45.16 40.52 0.74
CA MET A 1 45.62 39.16 1.09
C MET A 1 44.84 38.58 2.24
N ALA A 2 44.79 39.21 3.40
CA ALA A 2 44.04 38.71 4.56
C ALA A 2 42.57 38.63 4.33
N LEU A 3 41.95 39.59 3.63
CA LEU A 3 40.53 39.56 3.28
C LEU A 3 40.19 38.42 2.34
N LYS A 4 41.08 38.11 1.41
CA LYS A 4 40.87 37.01 0.46
C LYS A 4 40.90 35.67 1.19
N ARG A 5 41.78 35.50 2.19
CA ARG A 5 41.83 34.29 3.01
C ARG A 5 40.55 34.11 3.83
N LYS A 6 40.05 35.18 4.45
CA LYS A 6 38.79 35.13 5.20
C LYS A 6 37.60 34.71 4.29
N ASN A 7 37.55 35.25 3.09
CA ASN A 7 36.50 34.91 2.15
C ASN A 7 36.60 33.44 1.71
N LEU A 8 37.82 32.95 1.50
CA LEU A 8 38.05 31.56 1.18
C LEU A 8 37.64 30.63 2.32
N ALA A 9 37.94 31.02 3.56
CA ALA A 9 37.58 30.24 4.76
C ALA A 9 36.03 30.15 4.90
N ARG A 10 35.35 31.25 4.62
CA ARG A 10 33.87 31.25 4.63
C ARG A 10 33.29 30.44 3.49
N GLN A 11 33.91 30.45 2.32
CA GLN A 11 33.48 29.67 1.16
C GLN A 11 33.89 28.22 1.26
N ALA A 12 34.93 27.89 1.99
CA ALA A 12 35.46 26.54 2.08
C ALA A 12 34.59 25.60 2.91
N GLY A 13 33.68 26.16 3.71
CA GLY A 13 32.79 25.32 4.48
C GLY A 13 31.95 26.10 5.46
N PHE A 14 31.01 25.43 6.02
CA PHE A 14 30.13 25.96 7.04
C PHE A 14 30.84 25.91 8.40
N THR A 15 30.45 26.80 9.29
CA THR A 15 30.90 26.70 10.68
C THR A 15 30.25 25.48 11.33
N LEU A 16 30.90 24.96 12.35
CA LEU A 16 30.34 23.85 13.12
C LEU A 16 28.99 24.22 13.72
N LEU A 17 28.85 25.47 14.18
CA LEU A 17 27.59 25.95 14.73
C LEU A 17 26.47 25.95 13.67
N GLU A 18 26.76 26.38 12.45
CA GLU A 18 25.77 26.35 11.35
C GLU A 18 25.28 24.95 11.07
N LEU A 19 26.18 23.97 11.01
CA LEU A 19 25.83 22.58 10.84
C LEU A 19 24.93 22.07 11.97
N MET A 20 25.28 22.39 13.22
CA MET A 20 24.49 21.99 14.37
C MET A 20 23.08 22.57 14.31
N VAL A 21 22.94 23.84 13.96
CA VAL A 21 21.65 24.51 13.83
C VAL A 21 20.83 23.88 12.72
N VAL A 22 21.43 23.59 11.58
CA VAL A 22 20.72 22.94 10.45
C VAL A 22 20.22 21.56 10.84
N ILE A 23 21.03 20.76 11.51
CA ILE A 23 20.62 19.42 11.95
C ILE A 23 19.45 19.51 12.94
N VAL A 24 19.48 20.45 13.86
CA VAL A 24 18.42 20.65 14.85
C VAL A 24 17.11 21.03 14.15
N ILE A 25 17.17 21.99 13.20
CA ILE A 25 15.99 22.43 12.46
C ILE A 25 15.41 21.28 11.66
N LEU A 26 16.25 20.53 10.95
CA LEU A 26 15.80 19.37 10.17
C LEU A 26 15.19 18.30 11.06
N GLY A 27 15.73 18.07 12.25
CA GLY A 27 15.17 17.13 13.21
C GLY A 27 13.79 17.53 13.70
N VAL A 28 13.60 18.82 14.00
CA VAL A 28 12.29 19.33 14.42
C VAL A 28 11.27 19.19 13.30
N LEU A 29 11.63 19.57 12.08
CA LEU A 29 10.73 19.43 10.93
C LEU A 29 10.40 17.98 10.64
N ALA A 30 11.38 17.09 10.71
CA ALA A 30 11.16 15.66 10.50
C ALA A 30 10.21 15.07 11.53
N SER A 31 10.30 15.50 12.79
CA SER A 31 9.41 15.01 13.84
C SER A 31 7.95 15.40 13.63
N MET A 32 7.71 16.50 12.91
CA MET A 32 6.35 16.92 12.57
C MET A 32 5.75 16.12 11.39
N VAL A 33 6.61 15.71 10.45
CA VAL A 33 6.16 15.02 9.23
C VAL A 33 5.85 13.55 9.48
N VAL A 34 6.64 12.86 10.30
CA VAL A 34 6.49 11.42 10.54
C VAL A 34 5.10 11.03 11.07
N PRO A 35 4.52 11.71 12.08
CA PRO A 35 3.16 11.37 12.53
C PRO A 35 2.10 11.53 11.44
N ASN A 36 2.23 12.56 10.59
CA ASN A 36 1.29 12.80 9.50
C ASN A 36 1.36 11.69 8.45
N LEU A 37 2.57 11.21 8.15
CA LEU A 37 2.75 10.10 7.22
C LEU A 37 2.09 8.81 7.73
N MET A 38 2.22 8.52 9.01
CA MET A 38 1.60 7.34 9.62
C MET A 38 0.07 7.41 9.58
N GLY A 39 -0.52 8.55 9.88
CA GLY A 39 -1.95 8.75 9.78
C GLY A 39 -2.47 8.58 8.35
N ASN A 40 -1.74 9.10 7.37
CA ASN A 40 -2.10 8.95 5.96
C ASN A 40 -1.98 7.50 5.49
N LYS A 41 -0.98 6.77 5.98
CA LYS A 41 -0.83 5.35 5.66
C LYS A 41 -2.01 4.54 6.17
N GLU A 42 -2.45 4.75 7.40
CA GLU A 42 -3.61 4.06 7.97
C GLU A 42 -4.87 4.32 7.15
N LYS A 43 -5.11 5.58 6.75
CA LYS A 43 -6.24 5.92 5.89
C LYS A 43 -6.16 5.23 4.54
N ALA A 44 -4.97 5.22 3.93
CA ALA A 44 -4.75 4.56 2.65
C ALA A 44 -4.98 3.06 2.75
N ASP A 45 -4.51 2.42 3.82
CA ASP A 45 -4.70 0.99 4.06
C ASP A 45 -6.18 0.66 4.25
N THR A 46 -6.92 1.50 4.97
CA THR A 46 -8.37 1.33 5.17
C THR A 46 -9.12 1.48 3.85
N GLN A 47 -8.77 2.48 3.03
CA GLN A 47 -9.39 2.66 1.73
C GLN A 47 -9.09 1.50 0.78
N LYS A 48 -7.85 1.00 0.80
CA LYS A 48 -7.46 -0.15 0.00
C LYS A 48 -8.27 -1.37 0.41
N ALA A 49 -8.39 -1.65 1.70
CA ALA A 49 -9.17 -2.77 2.21
C ALA A 49 -10.65 -2.65 1.80
N THR A 50 -11.24 -1.46 1.89
CA THR A 50 -12.62 -1.22 1.48
C THR A 50 -12.79 -1.47 -0.02
N SER A 51 -11.88 -0.95 -0.84
CA SER A 51 -11.91 -1.16 -2.30
C SER A 51 -11.75 -2.63 -2.66
N ASP A 52 -10.86 -3.35 -1.98
CA ASP A 52 -10.64 -4.76 -2.21
C ASP A 52 -11.88 -5.59 -1.84
N ILE A 53 -12.55 -5.26 -0.75
CA ILE A 53 -13.79 -5.92 -0.34
C ILE A 53 -14.88 -5.71 -1.39
N VAL A 54 -15.06 -4.50 -1.89
CA VAL A 54 -16.04 -4.20 -2.94
C VAL A 54 -15.72 -4.98 -4.22
N ALA A 55 -14.46 -5.04 -4.61
CA ALA A 55 -14.03 -5.81 -5.77
C ALA A 55 -14.31 -7.31 -5.60
N LEU A 56 -14.06 -7.85 -4.41
CA LEU A 56 -14.34 -9.24 -4.09
C LEU A 56 -15.84 -9.54 -4.12
N GLU A 57 -16.67 -8.63 -3.59
CA GLU A 57 -18.12 -8.78 -3.65
C GLU A 57 -18.61 -8.83 -5.11
N GLY A 58 -18.09 -7.94 -5.95
CA GLY A 58 -18.41 -7.94 -7.37
C GLY A 58 -18.00 -9.25 -8.05
N SER A 59 -16.82 -9.75 -7.75
CA SER A 59 -16.33 -11.03 -8.29
C SER A 59 -17.18 -12.21 -7.81
N LEU A 60 -17.60 -12.21 -6.56
CA LEU A 60 -18.48 -13.24 -6.01
C LEU A 60 -19.86 -13.21 -6.68
N ASP A 61 -20.39 -12.02 -6.93
CA ASP A 61 -21.67 -11.89 -7.64
C ASP A 61 -21.58 -12.41 -9.06
N MET A 62 -20.48 -12.14 -9.76
CA MET A 62 -20.23 -12.70 -11.09
C MET A 62 -20.14 -14.22 -11.06
N TYR A 63 -19.46 -14.77 -10.06
CA TYR A 63 -19.39 -16.21 -9.86
C TYR A 63 -20.80 -16.80 -9.69
N LYS A 64 -21.64 -16.17 -8.86
CA LYS A 64 -23.02 -16.61 -8.64
C LYS A 64 -23.85 -16.54 -9.91
N LEU A 65 -23.68 -15.49 -10.72
CA LEU A 65 -24.41 -15.37 -11.99
C LEU A 65 -24.07 -16.51 -12.94
N ASP A 66 -22.81 -16.91 -13.02
CA ASP A 66 -22.36 -17.95 -13.93
C ASP A 66 -22.64 -19.36 -13.39
N ASN A 67 -22.55 -19.56 -12.08
CA ASN A 67 -22.57 -20.88 -11.47
C ASN A 67 -23.78 -21.13 -10.56
N HIS A 68 -24.68 -20.14 -10.42
CA HIS A 68 -25.93 -20.20 -9.66
C HIS A 68 -25.75 -20.32 -8.14
N ARG A 69 -24.52 -20.15 -7.63
CA ARG A 69 -24.23 -20.18 -6.19
C ARG A 69 -22.93 -19.46 -5.93
N TYR A 70 -22.76 -19.01 -4.69
CA TYR A 70 -21.48 -18.53 -4.22
C TYR A 70 -20.54 -19.70 -3.92
N PRO A 71 -19.21 -19.47 -3.96
CA PRO A 71 -18.27 -20.49 -3.48
C PRO A 71 -18.55 -20.85 -2.03
N THR A 72 -18.36 -22.12 -1.68
CA THR A 72 -18.50 -22.55 -0.29
C THR A 72 -17.32 -22.05 0.55
N THR A 73 -17.49 -22.09 1.88
CA THR A 73 -16.40 -21.73 2.79
C THR A 73 -15.16 -22.60 2.57
N GLU A 74 -15.36 -23.87 2.25
CA GLU A 74 -14.26 -24.80 1.97
C GLU A 74 -13.53 -24.45 0.69
N GLN A 75 -14.28 -24.03 -0.34
CA GLN A 75 -13.70 -23.57 -1.62
C GLN A 75 -12.96 -22.23 -1.42
N GLY A 76 -13.50 -21.37 -0.59
CA GLY A 76 -12.90 -20.09 -0.24
C GLY A 76 -12.84 -19.12 -1.41
N LEU A 77 -12.15 -18.00 -1.17
CA LEU A 77 -11.95 -16.97 -2.20
C LEU A 77 -11.02 -17.44 -3.32
N GLN A 78 -10.25 -18.50 -3.09
CA GLN A 78 -9.40 -19.07 -4.13
C GLN A 78 -10.21 -19.54 -5.32
N ALA A 79 -11.49 -19.86 -5.14
CA ALA A 79 -12.41 -20.22 -6.22
C ALA A 79 -12.60 -19.10 -7.25
N LEU A 80 -12.31 -17.85 -6.89
CA LEU A 80 -12.35 -16.71 -7.81
C LEU A 80 -11.13 -16.67 -8.73
N VAL A 81 -10.04 -17.26 -8.32
CA VAL A 81 -8.78 -17.26 -9.08
C VAL A 81 -8.65 -18.51 -9.93
N THR A 82 -8.92 -19.66 -9.35
CA THR A 82 -8.82 -20.96 -10.01
C THR A 82 -10.10 -21.76 -9.82
N LYS A 83 -10.43 -22.59 -10.80
CA LYS A 83 -11.62 -23.44 -10.70
C LYS A 83 -11.47 -24.37 -9.49
N PRO A 84 -12.45 -24.37 -8.58
CA PRO A 84 -12.36 -25.23 -7.41
C PRO A 84 -12.49 -26.71 -7.78
N GLU A 85 -11.68 -27.52 -7.11
CA GLU A 85 -11.71 -28.97 -7.27
C GLU A 85 -12.60 -29.63 -6.21
N ILE A 86 -12.93 -28.90 -5.15
CA ILE A 86 -13.80 -29.37 -4.07
C ILE A 86 -15.25 -29.19 -4.49
N ALA A 87 -16.06 -30.20 -4.29
CA ALA A 87 -17.50 -30.16 -4.64
C ALA A 87 -18.24 -29.10 -3.78
N PRO A 88 -19.23 -28.39 -4.33
CA PRO A 88 -19.77 -28.55 -5.67
C PRO A 88 -18.92 -27.88 -6.75
N ILE A 89 -18.55 -28.63 -7.77
CA ILE A 89 -17.72 -28.09 -8.85
C ILE A 89 -18.59 -27.22 -9.75
N PRO A 90 -18.18 -25.96 -10.03
CA PRO A 90 -18.99 -25.07 -10.85
C PRO A 90 -18.99 -25.49 -12.33
N ASN A 91 -20.17 -25.48 -12.92
CA ASN A 91 -20.36 -25.87 -14.34
C ASN A 91 -20.11 -24.69 -15.29
N GLY A 92 -20.36 -23.47 -14.84
CA GLY A 92 -20.25 -22.28 -15.68
C GLY A 92 -19.01 -21.44 -15.37
N TYR A 93 -17.95 -22.05 -14.87
CA TYR A 93 -16.74 -21.35 -14.46
C TYR A 93 -16.03 -20.73 -15.67
N ARG A 94 -15.64 -19.45 -15.54
CA ARG A 94 -14.91 -18.74 -16.59
C ARG A 94 -13.47 -19.26 -16.70
N THR A 95 -13.01 -19.43 -17.92
CA THR A 95 -11.67 -19.95 -18.21
C THR A 95 -10.57 -19.12 -17.54
N ASP A 96 -10.75 -17.79 -17.54
CA ASP A 96 -9.76 -16.85 -16.97
C ASP A 96 -9.98 -16.56 -15.49
N GLY A 97 -11.01 -17.15 -14.89
CA GLY A 97 -11.41 -16.87 -13.51
C GLY A 97 -12.15 -15.54 -13.39
N TYR A 98 -12.38 -15.11 -12.16
CA TYR A 98 -13.14 -13.89 -11.86
C TYR A 98 -12.26 -12.76 -11.34
N ILE A 99 -11.06 -13.09 -10.90
CA ILE A 99 -10.06 -12.13 -10.44
C ILE A 99 -8.69 -12.73 -10.74
N ARG A 100 -7.72 -11.89 -11.10
CA ARG A 100 -6.38 -12.39 -11.44
C ARG A 100 -5.66 -12.98 -10.26
N ARG A 101 -5.78 -12.33 -9.11
CA ARG A 101 -5.17 -12.76 -7.86
C ARG A 101 -5.95 -12.17 -6.70
N LEU A 102 -5.90 -12.83 -5.57
CA LEU A 102 -6.54 -12.32 -4.37
C LEU A 102 -5.75 -11.13 -3.83
N PRO A 103 -6.44 -10.03 -3.45
CA PRO A 103 -5.77 -8.94 -2.77
C PRO A 103 -5.28 -9.39 -1.41
N GLN A 104 -4.12 -8.86 -1.01
CA GLN A 104 -3.56 -9.14 0.29
C GLN A 104 -4.02 -8.09 1.30
N ASP A 105 -4.14 -8.52 2.56
CA ASP A 105 -4.41 -7.62 3.66
C ASP A 105 -3.27 -6.59 3.74
N PRO A 106 -3.57 -5.27 3.76
CA PRO A 106 -2.53 -4.25 3.85
C PRO A 106 -1.85 -4.14 5.22
N TRP A 107 -2.37 -4.81 6.25
CA TRP A 107 -1.80 -4.80 7.60
C TRP A 107 -0.85 -5.94 7.90
#